data_10f5f70f787158fbad8ab74aaceb83e7
#
_entry.id   10f5f70f787158fbad8ab74aaceb83e7
#
_cell.length_a   1.000
_cell.length_b   1.000
_cell.length_c   1.000
_cell.angle_alpha   90.00
_cell.angle_beta   90.00
_cell.angle_gamma   90.00
#
_symmetry.space_group_name_H-M   'P 1'
#
loop_
_entity.id
_entity.type
_entity.pdbx_description
1 polymer ?
#
loop_
_entity_poly.entity_id
_entity_poly.type
_entity_poly.pdbx_seq_one_letter_code
_entity_poly.pdbx_strand_id
1 'polypeptide(L)'
;LDAAGVLPIPPYLNRETEKSDLQTYQTVYSKIKGSVAAPTAGLHFTPEVLAAIDAQGIGREELTLHVGAGTFKPVKSETIEGHEMHTEFISVRRSSIERIKNNLGKIIAVGTTSVRTLESLYYMGVTLASNPDATADELIVKQWMPYEETNNRLTADEALQNILDYLDRHQADKLVTATRIIIAPGYEFKIVCGIVTNFHQPKSTLLLLISAFVKGDWKNIYDYALRHDFRFLSYGDSSLLL
;
A
#
# COMPACT_ATOMS: atom_id res chain seq x y z
N LEU A 1 14.10 22.18 6.71
CA LEU A 1 12.97 22.06 5.78
C LEU A 1 11.73 22.79 6.32
N ASP A 2 11.45 22.75 7.62
CA ASP A 2 10.28 23.41 8.23
C ASP A 2 10.27 24.95 8.07
N ALA A 3 11.42 25.57 7.79
CA ALA A 3 11.55 27.04 7.67
C ALA A 3 11.49 27.55 6.22
N ALA A 4 11.55 26.69 5.21
CA ALA A 4 11.66 27.07 3.80
C ALA A 4 10.80 26.22 2.84
N GLY A 5 10.05 25.26 3.34
CA GLY A 5 9.30 24.32 2.52
C GLY A 5 7.80 24.60 2.52
N VAL A 6 7.17 24.45 1.36
CA VAL A 6 5.72 24.42 1.20
C VAL A 6 5.28 22.94 1.22
N LEU A 7 4.15 22.62 1.90
CA LEU A 7 3.59 21.28 1.88
C LEU A 7 3.32 20.85 0.43
N PRO A 8 3.94 19.76 -0.06
CA PRO A 8 3.65 19.30 -1.42
C PRO A 8 2.26 18.67 -1.46
N ILE A 9 1.40 19.24 -2.31
CA ILE A 9 0.10 18.65 -2.62
C ILE A 9 0.14 18.00 -4.01
N PRO A 10 -0.76 17.05 -4.33
CA PRO A 10 -0.78 16.40 -5.62
C PRO A 10 -0.94 17.39 -6.79
N PRO A 11 -0.13 17.26 -7.87
CA PRO A 11 -0.15 18.20 -9.00
C PRO A 11 -1.51 18.30 -9.70
N TYR A 12 -2.34 17.24 -9.66
CA TYR A 12 -3.67 17.24 -10.28
C TYR A 12 -4.68 18.15 -9.61
N LEU A 13 -4.37 18.69 -8.42
CA LEU A 13 -5.23 19.71 -7.78
C LEU A 13 -5.16 21.06 -8.47
N ASN A 14 -4.15 21.30 -9.33
CA ASN A 14 -3.97 22.49 -10.13
C ASN A 14 -4.15 23.81 -9.36
N ARG A 15 -3.72 23.84 -8.13
CA ARG A 15 -3.68 25.03 -7.25
C ARG A 15 -2.44 25.02 -6.39
N GLU A 16 -2.11 26.16 -5.81
CA GLU A 16 -1.08 26.27 -4.79
C GLU A 16 -1.56 25.69 -3.44
N THR A 17 -0.60 25.38 -2.59
CA THR A 17 -0.87 24.88 -1.23
C THR A 17 -1.46 26.00 -0.38
N GLU A 18 -2.53 25.72 0.31
CA GLU A 18 -3.18 26.60 1.26
C GLU A 18 -2.83 26.23 2.71
N LYS A 19 -3.00 27.17 3.64
CA LYS A 19 -2.78 26.90 5.07
C LYS A 19 -3.68 25.78 5.62
N SER A 20 -4.86 25.65 5.09
CA SER A 20 -5.81 24.58 5.41
C SER A 20 -5.27 23.19 5.09
N ASP A 21 -4.43 23.05 4.02
CA ASP A 21 -3.85 21.76 3.64
C ASP A 21 -2.92 21.18 4.72
N LEU A 22 -2.34 22.02 5.56
CA LEU A 22 -1.53 21.56 6.70
C LEU A 22 -2.33 20.69 7.69
N GLN A 23 -3.65 20.87 7.71
CA GLN A 23 -4.55 20.08 8.54
C GLN A 23 -5.33 19.05 7.73
N THR A 24 -5.85 19.43 6.55
CA THR A 24 -6.73 18.59 5.74
C THR A 24 -5.99 17.56 4.89
N TYR A 25 -4.70 17.78 4.59
CA TYR A 25 -3.84 16.84 3.86
C TYR A 25 -2.93 16.05 4.82
N GLN A 26 -3.42 15.76 6.03
CA GLN A 26 -2.75 14.95 7.04
C GLN A 26 -3.70 13.91 7.60
N THR A 27 -3.21 12.70 7.81
CA THR A 27 -3.98 11.64 8.45
C THR A 27 -3.88 11.74 9.97
N VAL A 28 -4.91 11.30 10.69
CA VAL A 28 -4.95 11.28 12.18
C VAL A 28 -3.87 10.38 12.79
N TYR A 29 -3.22 9.51 12.00
CA TYR A 29 -2.16 8.62 12.44
C TYR A 29 -0.77 8.99 11.90
N SER A 30 -0.59 10.17 11.31
CA SER A 30 0.73 10.67 10.89
C SER A 30 1.58 10.98 12.11
N LYS A 31 2.63 10.16 12.36
CA LYS A 31 3.49 10.28 13.56
C LYS A 31 4.95 10.55 13.23
N ILE A 32 5.43 10.10 12.08
CA ILE A 32 6.85 10.12 11.70
C ILE A 32 7.02 11.00 10.47
N LYS A 33 7.86 12.04 10.61
CA LYS A 33 8.25 12.91 9.49
C LYS A 33 9.17 12.15 8.54
N GLY A 34 9.09 12.39 7.23
CA GLY A 34 10.00 11.78 6.24
C GLY A 34 9.33 11.29 4.96
N SER A 35 8.03 11.49 4.82
CA SER A 35 7.29 11.20 3.58
C SER A 35 6.87 12.49 2.89
N VAL A 36 6.85 12.47 1.56
CA VAL A 36 6.41 13.59 0.72
C VAL A 36 4.92 13.48 0.41
N ALA A 37 4.40 12.26 0.27
CA ALA A 37 3.00 11.99 -0.04
C ALA A 37 2.24 11.50 1.20
N ALA A 38 1.08 12.11 1.47
CA ALA A 38 0.18 11.61 2.50
C ALA A 38 -0.54 10.34 2.00
N PRO A 39 -0.82 9.36 2.90
CA PRO A 39 -1.64 8.18 2.56
C PRO A 39 -3.11 8.59 2.46
N THR A 40 -3.51 9.14 1.31
CA THR A 40 -4.77 9.87 1.14
C THR A 40 -6.04 9.05 1.38
N ALA A 41 -6.00 7.72 1.21
CA ALA A 41 -7.09 6.85 1.63
C ALA A 41 -7.34 6.91 3.15
N GLY A 42 -6.33 7.27 3.93
CA GLY A 42 -6.43 7.45 5.37
C GLY A 42 -7.12 8.75 5.81
N LEU A 43 -7.31 9.71 4.90
CA LEU A 43 -8.00 10.97 5.20
C LEU A 43 -9.48 10.76 5.53
N HIS A 44 -10.06 9.64 5.12
CA HIS A 44 -11.45 9.28 5.44
C HIS A 44 -11.66 8.78 6.86
N PHE A 45 -10.58 8.49 7.60
CA PHE A 45 -10.65 8.00 8.97
C PHE A 45 -10.52 9.15 9.96
N THR A 46 -11.62 9.49 10.59
CA THR A 46 -11.67 10.44 11.71
C THR A 46 -11.46 9.71 13.04
N PRO A 47 -11.18 10.42 14.15
CA PRO A 47 -11.13 9.81 15.48
C PRO A 47 -12.42 9.04 15.83
N GLU A 48 -13.57 9.55 15.42
CA GLU A 48 -14.89 8.94 15.68
C GLU A 48 -15.04 7.62 14.90
N VAL A 49 -14.63 7.60 13.61
CA VAL A 49 -14.64 6.39 12.80
C VAL A 49 -13.70 5.34 13.39
N LEU A 50 -12.50 5.74 13.83
CA LEU A 50 -11.56 4.83 14.47
C LEU A 50 -12.12 4.27 15.79
N ALA A 51 -12.76 5.10 16.60
CA ALA A 51 -13.41 4.64 17.83
C ALA A 51 -14.57 3.67 17.56
N ALA A 52 -15.36 3.91 16.50
CA ALA A 52 -16.42 2.99 16.08
C ALA A 52 -15.88 1.63 15.62
N ILE A 53 -14.75 1.61 14.89
CA ILE A 53 -14.04 0.38 14.48
C ILE A 53 -13.58 -0.39 15.71
N ASP A 54 -12.95 0.27 16.68
CA ASP A 54 -12.49 -0.32 17.92
C ASP A 54 -13.65 -0.90 18.75
N ALA A 55 -14.78 -0.19 18.80
CA ALA A 55 -15.99 -0.65 19.50
C ALA A 55 -16.60 -1.91 18.88
N GLN A 56 -16.37 -2.17 17.60
CA GLN A 56 -16.76 -3.41 16.93
C GLN A 56 -15.73 -4.55 17.11
N GLY A 57 -14.67 -4.34 17.88
CA GLY A 57 -13.61 -5.32 18.10
C GLY A 57 -12.73 -5.58 16.86
N ILE A 58 -12.74 -4.66 15.89
CA ILE A 58 -11.89 -4.75 14.71
C ILE A 58 -10.49 -4.25 15.06
N GLY A 59 -9.50 -5.15 14.99
CA GLY A 59 -8.10 -4.82 15.27
C GLY A 59 -7.53 -3.89 14.21
N ARG A 60 -6.71 -2.91 14.64
CA ARG A 60 -5.98 -2.01 13.75
C ARG A 60 -4.48 -2.22 13.86
N GLU A 61 -3.77 -2.09 12.74
CA GLU A 61 -2.32 -2.19 12.68
C GLU A 61 -1.76 -1.05 11.83
N GLU A 62 -0.61 -0.51 12.24
CA GLU A 62 0.05 0.60 11.56
C GLU A 62 1.32 0.10 10.88
N LEU A 63 1.47 0.41 9.60
CA LEU A 63 2.69 0.20 8.84
C LEU A 63 3.40 1.54 8.63
N THR A 64 4.72 1.55 8.74
CA THR A 64 5.52 2.75 8.43
C THR A 64 6.02 2.67 7.00
N LEU A 65 5.65 3.66 6.21
CA LEU A 65 5.97 3.78 4.79
C LEU A 65 6.63 5.12 4.53
N HIS A 66 7.72 5.11 3.76
CA HIS A 66 8.38 6.32 3.30
C HIS A 66 8.14 6.49 1.80
N VAL A 67 7.08 7.22 1.47
CA VAL A 67 6.62 7.43 0.11
C VAL A 67 7.25 8.68 -0.48
N GLY A 68 8.03 8.53 -1.53
CA GLY A 68 8.68 9.62 -2.25
C GLY A 68 7.71 10.38 -3.19
N ALA A 69 8.15 11.54 -3.70
CA ALA A 69 7.38 12.36 -4.66
C ALA A 69 7.06 11.64 -5.99
N GLY A 70 7.71 10.51 -6.26
CA GLY A 70 7.49 9.70 -7.45
C GLY A 70 6.07 9.14 -7.60
N THR A 71 5.34 8.96 -6.50
CA THR A 71 3.96 8.42 -6.50
C THR A 71 2.97 9.28 -7.28
N PHE A 72 3.28 10.57 -7.48
CA PHE A 72 2.44 11.49 -8.25
C PHE A 72 2.75 11.53 -9.74
N LYS A 73 3.75 10.78 -10.22
CA LYS A 73 4.09 10.77 -11.64
C LYS A 73 3.09 9.92 -12.42
N PRO A 74 2.47 10.48 -13.47
CA PRO A 74 1.59 9.70 -14.34
C PRO A 74 2.39 8.63 -15.11
N VAL A 75 1.73 7.54 -15.46
CA VAL A 75 2.29 6.55 -16.39
C VAL A 75 2.50 7.23 -17.75
N LYS A 76 3.76 7.29 -18.20
CA LYS A 76 4.13 7.89 -19.51
C LYS A 76 4.34 6.86 -20.60
N SER A 77 4.45 5.59 -20.24
CA SER A 77 4.64 4.49 -21.20
C SER A 77 3.33 4.10 -21.84
N GLU A 78 3.39 3.66 -23.11
CA GLU A 78 2.23 3.14 -23.85
C GLU A 78 1.82 1.75 -23.34
N THR A 79 2.76 0.99 -22.77
CA THR A 79 2.54 -0.35 -22.22
C THR A 79 2.89 -0.40 -20.75
N ILE A 80 2.33 -1.39 -20.04
CA ILE A 80 2.58 -1.60 -18.60
C ILE A 80 4.04 -2.01 -18.38
N GLU A 81 4.60 -2.79 -19.30
CA GLU A 81 5.99 -3.29 -19.21
C GLU A 81 7.01 -2.15 -19.29
N GLY A 82 6.71 -1.10 -20.04
CA GLY A 82 7.57 0.08 -20.18
C GLY A 82 7.50 1.04 -19.00
N HIS A 83 6.63 0.79 -18.01
CA HIS A 83 6.52 1.64 -16.83
C HIS A 83 7.47 1.16 -15.73
N GLU A 84 8.32 2.05 -15.23
CA GLU A 84 9.15 1.80 -14.04
C GLU A 84 8.41 2.20 -12.77
N MET A 85 8.20 1.21 -11.88
CA MET A 85 7.65 1.45 -10.53
C MET A 85 8.70 2.12 -9.64
N HIS A 86 8.26 3.12 -8.90
CA HIS A 86 9.11 3.75 -7.88
C HIS A 86 9.40 2.79 -6.73
N THR A 87 10.60 2.92 -6.18
CA THR A 87 10.99 2.24 -4.95
C THR A 87 10.28 2.90 -3.77
N GLU A 88 9.57 2.12 -2.98
CA GLU A 88 8.98 2.53 -1.71
C GLU A 88 9.70 1.82 -0.57
N PHE A 89 10.26 2.60 0.36
CA PHE A 89 10.89 2.05 1.55
C PHE A 89 9.84 1.70 2.59
N ILE A 90 9.94 0.52 3.15
CA ILE A 90 9.00 -0.03 4.12
C ILE A 90 9.72 -0.39 5.41
N SER A 91 9.03 -0.19 6.52
CA SER A 91 9.47 -0.64 7.83
C SER A 91 8.28 -1.27 8.54
N VAL A 92 8.35 -2.58 8.79
CA VAL A 92 7.27 -3.35 9.39
C VAL A 92 7.79 -4.03 10.65
N ARG A 93 7.13 -3.79 11.78
CA ARG A 93 7.50 -4.39 13.06
C ARG A 93 7.25 -5.89 13.07
N ARG A 94 8.09 -6.62 13.79
CA ARG A 94 7.91 -8.07 14.02
C ARG A 94 6.51 -8.36 14.56
N SER A 95 6.05 -7.61 15.57
CA SER A 95 4.72 -7.76 16.14
C SER A 95 3.58 -7.53 15.15
N SER A 96 3.76 -6.61 14.19
CA SER A 96 2.79 -6.38 13.11
C SER A 96 2.74 -7.57 12.16
N ILE A 97 3.90 -8.13 11.78
CA ILE A 97 3.97 -9.33 10.93
C ILE A 97 3.27 -10.52 11.60
N GLU A 98 3.50 -10.72 12.90
CA GLU A 98 2.85 -11.76 13.68
C GLU A 98 1.32 -11.59 13.74
N ARG A 99 0.84 -10.34 13.94
CA ARG A 99 -0.59 -10.04 13.88
C ARG A 99 -1.19 -10.29 12.50
N ILE A 100 -0.51 -9.89 11.43
CA ILE A 100 -0.96 -10.14 10.05
C ILE A 100 -1.07 -11.65 9.84
N LYS A 101 -0.05 -12.42 10.20
CA LYS A 101 -0.03 -13.88 10.09
C LYS A 101 -1.23 -14.51 10.81
N ASN A 102 -1.49 -14.10 12.06
CA ASN A 102 -2.60 -14.62 12.87
C ASN A 102 -3.99 -14.21 12.40
N ASN A 103 -4.08 -13.26 11.45
CA ASN A 103 -5.34 -12.76 10.90
C ASN A 103 -5.46 -12.92 9.39
N LEU A 104 -4.68 -13.82 8.78
CA LEU A 104 -4.81 -14.13 7.34
C LEU A 104 -6.26 -14.47 6.99
N GLY A 105 -6.70 -14.01 5.81
CA GLY A 105 -8.09 -14.11 5.37
C GLY A 105 -9.05 -13.05 5.94
N LYS A 106 -8.54 -12.09 6.75
CA LYS A 106 -9.34 -11.00 7.36
C LYS A 106 -8.68 -9.63 7.21
N ILE A 107 -7.62 -9.51 6.41
CA ILE A 107 -6.81 -8.29 6.30
C ILE A 107 -7.45 -7.34 5.31
N ILE A 108 -7.86 -6.17 5.80
CA ILE A 108 -8.34 -5.05 4.98
C ILE A 108 -7.26 -3.97 4.98
N ALA A 109 -6.72 -3.67 3.82
CA ALA A 109 -5.70 -2.65 3.66
C ALA A 109 -6.32 -1.26 3.45
N VAL A 110 -5.77 -0.24 4.09
CA VAL A 110 -6.14 1.16 3.84
C VAL A 110 -5.09 1.81 2.95
N GLY A 111 -5.46 2.06 1.70
CA GLY A 111 -4.60 2.65 0.66
C GLY A 111 -3.79 1.62 -0.12
N THR A 112 -3.55 1.96 -1.38
CA THR A 112 -2.82 1.10 -2.34
C THR A 112 -1.37 0.86 -1.95
N THR A 113 -0.72 1.82 -1.27
CA THR A 113 0.65 1.65 -0.76
C THR A 113 0.69 0.61 0.37
N SER A 114 -0.33 0.57 1.24
CA SER A 114 -0.46 -0.49 2.25
C SER A 114 -0.67 -1.86 1.60
N VAL A 115 -1.50 -1.95 0.56
CA VAL A 115 -1.67 -3.19 -0.22
C VAL A 115 -0.32 -3.66 -0.77
N ARG A 116 0.42 -2.79 -1.44
CA ARG A 116 1.72 -3.13 -2.03
C ARG A 116 2.71 -3.59 -0.97
N THR A 117 2.71 -2.97 0.21
CA THR A 117 3.57 -3.39 1.33
C THR A 117 3.20 -4.77 1.83
N LEU A 118 1.91 -5.00 2.11
CA LEU A 118 1.42 -6.28 2.63
C LEU A 118 1.72 -7.43 1.65
N GLU A 119 1.39 -7.23 0.37
CA GLU A 119 1.66 -8.24 -0.66
C GLU A 119 3.17 -8.47 -0.86
N SER A 120 4.00 -7.43 -0.68
CA SER A 120 5.47 -7.58 -0.74
C SER A 120 6.03 -8.45 0.37
N LEU A 121 5.41 -8.47 1.57
CA LEU A 121 5.84 -9.35 2.65
C LEU A 121 5.81 -10.82 2.21
N TYR A 122 4.80 -11.23 1.44
CA TYR A 122 4.75 -12.58 0.89
C TYR A 122 6.01 -12.90 0.07
N TYR A 123 6.40 -12.04 -0.87
CA TYR A 123 7.56 -12.27 -1.74
C TYR A 123 8.89 -12.18 -1.00
N MET A 124 8.99 -11.37 0.05
CA MET A 124 10.15 -11.37 0.94
C MET A 124 10.28 -12.69 1.66
N GLY A 125 9.18 -13.27 2.15
CA GLY A 125 9.14 -14.59 2.75
C GLY A 125 9.51 -15.71 1.76
N VAL A 126 9.13 -15.58 0.49
CA VAL A 126 9.54 -16.49 -0.58
C VAL A 126 11.06 -16.42 -0.82
N THR A 127 11.64 -15.21 -0.85
CA THR A 127 13.09 -15.02 -0.96
C THR A 127 13.81 -15.68 0.22
N LEU A 128 13.32 -15.50 1.44
CA LEU A 128 13.90 -16.07 2.65
C LEU A 128 13.80 -17.60 2.72
N ALA A 129 12.84 -18.22 2.06
CA ALA A 129 12.76 -19.68 1.95
C ALA A 129 13.94 -20.26 1.18
N SER A 130 14.45 -19.57 0.17
CA SER A 130 15.59 -19.99 -0.63
C SER A 130 16.93 -19.41 -0.13
N ASN A 131 16.92 -18.24 0.49
CA ASN A 131 18.07 -17.56 1.07
C ASN A 131 17.75 -17.03 2.46
N PRO A 132 17.86 -17.86 3.51
CA PRO A 132 17.48 -17.48 4.86
C PRO A 132 18.26 -16.32 5.47
N ASP A 133 19.46 -16.03 4.98
CA ASP A 133 20.34 -14.96 5.45
C ASP A 133 20.45 -13.81 4.44
N ALA A 134 19.41 -13.64 3.60
CA ALA A 134 19.36 -12.57 2.62
C ALA A 134 19.57 -11.20 3.25
N THR A 135 20.35 -10.37 2.59
CA THR A 135 20.53 -8.96 2.98
C THR A 135 19.27 -8.15 2.72
N ALA A 136 19.17 -6.96 3.32
CA ALA A 136 18.04 -6.06 3.09
C ALA A 136 17.85 -5.70 1.60
N ASP A 137 18.95 -5.62 0.83
CA ASP A 137 18.91 -5.33 -0.61
C ASP A 137 18.41 -6.54 -1.42
N GLU A 138 18.74 -7.77 -1.01
CA GLU A 138 18.23 -9.00 -1.64
C GLU A 138 16.74 -9.23 -1.33
N LEU A 139 16.23 -8.65 -0.25
CA LEU A 139 14.81 -8.68 0.10
C LEU A 139 13.97 -7.65 -0.65
N ILE A 140 14.58 -6.76 -1.45
CA ILE A 140 13.82 -5.80 -2.27
C ILE A 140 12.95 -6.57 -3.28
N VAL A 141 11.63 -6.39 -3.18
CA VAL A 141 10.69 -7.00 -4.13
C VAL A 141 10.78 -6.28 -5.46
N LYS A 142 11.22 -6.99 -6.50
CA LYS A 142 11.31 -6.47 -7.86
C LYS A 142 9.92 -6.31 -8.48
N GLN A 143 9.81 -5.40 -9.45
CA GLN A 143 8.54 -5.02 -10.08
C GLN A 143 7.72 -6.21 -10.56
N TRP A 144 8.34 -7.14 -11.31
CA TRP A 144 7.68 -8.26 -11.98
C TRP A 144 7.82 -9.59 -11.24
N MET A 145 8.45 -9.60 -10.07
CA MET A 145 8.65 -10.79 -9.25
C MET A 145 7.36 -11.61 -9.00
N PRO A 146 6.17 -11.00 -8.83
CA PRO A 146 4.92 -11.74 -8.66
C PRO A 146 4.52 -12.65 -9.83
N TYR A 147 4.99 -12.32 -11.02
CA TYR A 147 4.59 -13.00 -12.27
C TYR A 147 5.59 -14.07 -12.73
N GLU A 148 6.65 -14.28 -11.95
CA GLU A 148 7.59 -15.38 -12.15
C GLU A 148 7.02 -16.68 -11.57
N GLU A 149 6.92 -17.75 -12.35
CA GLU A 149 6.26 -19.02 -11.98
C GLU A 149 6.84 -19.67 -10.70
N THR A 150 8.09 -19.42 -10.38
CA THR A 150 8.77 -19.99 -9.21
C THR A 150 8.35 -19.36 -7.88
N ASN A 151 7.71 -18.18 -7.90
CA ASN A 151 7.54 -17.35 -6.72
C ASN A 151 6.16 -17.49 -6.03
N ASN A 152 5.31 -18.44 -6.48
CA ASN A 152 3.93 -18.59 -5.97
C ASN A 152 3.66 -19.94 -5.29
N ARG A 153 4.68 -20.59 -4.71
CA ARG A 153 4.60 -21.96 -4.18
C ARG A 153 4.31 -22.06 -2.69
N LEU A 154 4.57 -20.99 -1.94
CA LEU A 154 4.33 -20.97 -0.50
C LEU A 154 2.91 -20.48 -0.19
N THR A 155 2.39 -20.91 0.95
CA THR A 155 1.25 -20.26 1.57
C THR A 155 1.68 -18.92 2.17
N ALA A 156 0.73 -18.00 2.37
CA ALA A 156 1.01 -16.73 3.04
C ALA A 156 1.51 -16.94 4.48
N ASP A 157 1.02 -17.98 5.17
CA ASP A 157 1.45 -18.35 6.51
C ASP A 157 2.92 -18.76 6.55
N GLU A 158 3.36 -19.63 5.65
CA GLU A 158 4.76 -20.05 5.53
C GLU A 158 5.67 -18.87 5.17
N ALA A 159 5.26 -18.02 4.23
CA ALA A 159 6.05 -16.86 3.83
C ALA A 159 6.24 -15.87 5.00
N LEU A 160 5.18 -15.56 5.74
CA LEU A 160 5.27 -14.68 6.91
C LEU A 160 6.07 -15.34 8.06
N GLN A 161 6.00 -16.67 8.22
CA GLN A 161 6.83 -17.36 9.19
C GLN A 161 8.32 -17.24 8.86
N ASN A 162 8.70 -17.38 7.58
CA ASN A 162 10.10 -17.19 7.17
C ASN A 162 10.63 -15.79 7.54
N ILE A 163 9.79 -14.75 7.46
CA ILE A 163 10.18 -13.40 7.89
C ILE A 163 10.35 -13.34 9.41
N LEU A 164 9.45 -13.94 10.19
CA LEU A 164 9.58 -13.98 11.64
C LEU A 164 10.85 -14.71 12.07
N ASP A 165 11.15 -15.86 11.48
CA ASP A 165 12.35 -16.64 11.73
C ASP A 165 13.63 -15.87 11.36
N TYR A 166 13.60 -15.11 10.26
CA TYR A 166 14.68 -14.21 9.88
C TYR A 166 14.92 -13.12 10.93
N LEU A 167 13.85 -12.45 11.37
CA LEU A 167 13.95 -11.40 12.39
C LEU A 167 14.46 -11.95 13.73
N ASP A 168 14.01 -13.14 14.12
CA ASP A 168 14.46 -13.79 15.36
C ASP A 168 15.95 -14.17 15.31
N ARG A 169 16.44 -14.71 14.19
CA ARG A 169 17.86 -15.00 13.99
C ARG A 169 18.75 -13.77 14.05
N HIS A 170 18.27 -12.65 13.49
CA HIS A 170 19.01 -11.39 13.47
C HIS A 170 18.74 -10.52 14.72
N GLN A 171 17.94 -11.00 15.68
CA GLN A 171 17.53 -10.24 16.87
C GLN A 171 16.97 -8.85 16.50
N ALA A 172 16.21 -8.79 15.39
CA ALA A 172 15.65 -7.57 14.86
C ALA A 172 14.16 -7.44 15.22
N ASP A 173 13.75 -6.25 15.66
CA ASP A 173 12.38 -5.94 16.05
C ASP A 173 11.51 -5.49 14.86
N LYS A 174 12.11 -5.26 13.71
CA LYS A 174 11.45 -4.80 12.49
C LYS A 174 12.18 -5.24 11.22
N LEU A 175 11.42 -5.47 10.18
CA LEU A 175 11.92 -5.64 8.81
C LEU A 175 12.02 -4.26 8.16
N VAL A 176 13.21 -3.92 7.63
CA VAL A 176 13.45 -2.68 6.89
C VAL A 176 14.02 -3.03 5.54
N THR A 177 13.29 -2.72 4.47
CA THR A 177 13.68 -2.98 3.09
C THR A 177 12.86 -2.10 2.14
N ALA A 178 12.70 -2.49 0.88
CA ALA A 178 11.96 -1.72 -0.10
C ALA A 178 11.13 -2.62 -1.04
N THR A 179 10.21 -1.99 -1.76
CA THR A 179 9.43 -2.66 -2.80
C THR A 179 9.31 -1.81 -4.05
N ARG A 180 9.27 -2.48 -5.20
CA ARG A 180 8.89 -1.93 -6.51
C ARG A 180 7.72 -2.70 -7.10
N ILE A 181 7.06 -3.55 -6.30
CA ILE A 181 5.99 -4.44 -6.79
C ILE A 181 4.97 -3.69 -7.64
N ILE A 182 4.64 -4.25 -8.80
CA ILE A 182 3.47 -3.85 -9.57
C ILE A 182 2.35 -4.88 -9.34
N ILE A 183 1.15 -4.40 -9.12
CA ILE A 183 -0.04 -5.25 -9.03
C ILE A 183 -0.93 -4.87 -10.20
N ALA A 184 -1.15 -5.82 -11.11
CA ALA A 184 -1.88 -5.64 -12.37
C ALA A 184 -2.85 -6.81 -12.58
N PRO A 185 -3.81 -6.72 -13.51
CA PRO A 185 -4.72 -7.82 -13.82
C PRO A 185 -3.99 -9.16 -14.02
N GLY A 186 -4.51 -10.21 -13.39
CA GLY A 186 -3.88 -11.52 -13.31
C GLY A 186 -3.08 -11.77 -12.01
N TYR A 187 -2.90 -10.73 -11.17
CA TYR A 187 -2.30 -10.90 -9.84
C TYR A 187 -3.24 -11.64 -8.88
N GLU A 188 -2.70 -12.61 -8.16
CA GLU A 188 -3.41 -13.31 -7.08
C GLU A 188 -2.99 -12.77 -5.72
N PHE A 189 -3.90 -12.13 -5.02
CA PHE A 189 -3.65 -11.58 -3.69
C PHE A 189 -3.35 -12.69 -2.67
N LYS A 190 -2.32 -12.52 -1.88
CA LYS A 190 -1.81 -13.49 -0.92
C LYS A 190 -2.20 -13.17 0.53
N ILE A 191 -2.27 -11.89 0.86
CA ILE A 191 -2.49 -11.41 2.23
C ILE A 191 -3.76 -10.55 2.32
N VAL A 192 -3.96 -9.64 1.35
CA VAL A 192 -5.04 -8.66 1.39
C VAL A 192 -6.34 -9.26 0.86
N CYS A 193 -7.41 -9.18 1.64
CA CYS A 193 -8.76 -9.63 1.25
C CYS A 193 -9.81 -8.51 1.20
N GLY A 194 -9.42 -7.28 1.52
CA GLY A 194 -10.26 -6.09 1.37
C GLY A 194 -9.41 -4.83 1.24
N ILE A 195 -9.92 -3.82 0.54
CA ILE A 195 -9.21 -2.55 0.31
C ILE A 195 -10.14 -1.38 0.55
N VAL A 196 -9.71 -0.45 1.43
CA VAL A 196 -10.27 0.90 1.48
C VAL A 196 -9.38 1.81 0.65
N THR A 197 -9.95 2.47 -0.36
CA THR A 197 -9.17 3.31 -1.28
C THR A 197 -10.01 4.44 -1.89
N ASN A 198 -9.33 5.45 -2.44
CA ASN A 198 -9.97 6.51 -3.23
C ASN A 198 -10.29 6.01 -4.64
N PHE A 199 -11.10 6.76 -5.38
CA PHE A 199 -11.25 6.56 -6.82
C PHE A 199 -10.05 7.16 -7.56
N HIS A 200 -9.43 6.38 -8.44
CA HIS A 200 -8.17 6.72 -9.13
C HIS A 200 -8.39 7.16 -10.57
N GLN A 201 -7.41 7.89 -11.13
CA GLN A 201 -7.43 8.31 -12.52
C GLN A 201 -7.21 7.13 -13.46
N PRO A 202 -7.77 7.19 -14.69
CA PRO A 202 -7.40 6.31 -15.80
C PRO A 202 -5.89 6.38 -16.08
N LYS A 203 -5.35 5.32 -16.66
CA LYS A 203 -3.92 5.19 -17.01
C LYS A 203 -2.98 5.38 -15.81
N SER A 204 -3.38 4.89 -14.64
CA SER A 204 -2.55 4.87 -13.44
C SER A 204 -2.29 3.43 -12.97
N THR A 205 -1.14 3.20 -12.36
CA THR A 205 -0.80 1.92 -11.71
C THR A 205 -1.75 1.60 -10.55
N LEU A 206 -2.35 2.64 -9.96
CA LEU A 206 -3.34 2.49 -8.89
C LEU A 206 -4.63 1.86 -9.42
N LEU A 207 -5.09 2.27 -10.60
CA LEU A 207 -6.27 1.64 -11.23
C LEU A 207 -5.98 0.22 -11.72
N LEU A 208 -4.73 -0.09 -12.11
CA LEU A 208 -4.33 -1.48 -12.41
C LEU A 208 -4.48 -2.39 -11.20
N LEU A 209 -4.03 -1.91 -10.02
CA LEU A 209 -4.18 -2.64 -8.76
C LEU A 209 -5.66 -2.89 -8.43
N ILE A 210 -6.50 -1.86 -8.54
CA ILE A 210 -7.94 -2.01 -8.31
C ILE A 210 -8.55 -2.99 -9.32
N SER A 211 -8.20 -2.87 -10.60
CA SER A 211 -8.66 -3.80 -11.63
C SER A 211 -8.27 -5.25 -11.33
N ALA A 212 -7.06 -5.47 -10.82
CA ALA A 212 -6.62 -6.80 -10.38
C ALA A 212 -7.48 -7.31 -9.22
N PHE A 213 -7.73 -6.46 -8.22
CA PHE A 213 -8.48 -6.83 -7.02
C PHE A 213 -9.94 -7.22 -7.33
N VAL A 214 -10.61 -6.41 -8.14
CA VAL A 214 -12.02 -6.66 -8.53
C VAL A 214 -12.14 -7.53 -9.78
N LYS A 215 -11.08 -8.26 -10.17
CA LYS A 215 -11.07 -9.21 -11.30
C LYS A 215 -11.60 -8.61 -12.62
N GLY A 216 -11.26 -7.34 -12.87
CA GLY A 216 -11.64 -6.62 -14.09
C GLY A 216 -12.95 -5.84 -14.02
N ASP A 217 -13.74 -5.98 -12.96
CA ASP A 217 -15.05 -5.30 -12.83
C ASP A 217 -14.99 -3.82 -12.46
N TRP A 218 -13.79 -3.23 -12.46
CA TRP A 218 -13.58 -1.84 -12.09
C TRP A 218 -14.41 -0.84 -12.89
N LYS A 219 -14.74 -1.14 -14.17
CA LYS A 219 -15.54 -0.25 -15.02
C LYS A 219 -16.93 -0.05 -14.46
N ASN A 220 -17.62 -1.13 -14.08
CA ASN A 220 -18.97 -1.06 -13.50
C ASN A 220 -18.97 -0.25 -12.20
N ILE A 221 -17.96 -0.45 -11.35
CA ILE A 221 -17.79 0.30 -10.09
C ILE A 221 -17.60 1.80 -10.36
N TYR A 222 -16.74 2.15 -11.33
CA TYR A 222 -16.44 3.54 -11.67
C TYR A 222 -17.57 4.22 -12.44
N ASP A 223 -18.26 3.50 -13.31
CA ASP A 223 -19.47 3.97 -13.98
C ASP A 223 -20.60 4.27 -12.98
N TYR A 224 -20.75 3.40 -11.97
CA TYR A 224 -21.69 3.67 -10.86
C TYR A 224 -21.30 4.95 -10.12
N ALA A 225 -20.06 5.09 -9.71
CA ALA A 225 -19.58 6.27 -9.01
C ALA A 225 -19.78 7.55 -9.80
N LEU A 226 -19.49 7.56 -11.12
CA LEU A 226 -19.68 8.71 -11.99
C LEU A 226 -21.17 9.10 -12.15
N ARG A 227 -22.07 8.12 -12.20
CA ARG A 227 -23.52 8.37 -12.31
C ARG A 227 -24.17 8.86 -11.02
N HIS A 228 -23.49 8.69 -9.88
CA HIS A 228 -24.00 9.06 -8.56
C HIS A 228 -23.18 10.16 -7.88
N ASP A 229 -22.51 11.00 -8.69
CA ASP A 229 -21.80 12.21 -8.27
C ASP A 229 -20.70 11.95 -7.22
N PHE A 230 -20.09 10.77 -7.20
CA PHE A 230 -18.92 10.49 -6.37
C PHE A 230 -17.74 11.34 -6.84
N ARG A 231 -17.02 11.89 -5.88
CA ARG A 231 -15.81 12.68 -6.14
C ARG A 231 -14.60 11.76 -6.16
N PHE A 232 -13.65 12.09 -7.02
CA PHE A 232 -12.46 11.29 -7.27
C PHE A 232 -11.22 11.89 -6.60
N LEU A 233 -10.16 11.09 -6.50
CA LEU A 233 -8.83 11.44 -6.04
C LEU A 233 -8.77 11.73 -4.52
N SER A 234 -7.71 12.46 -4.07
CA SER A 234 -7.33 12.57 -2.66
C SER A 234 -8.38 13.22 -1.76
N TYR A 235 -9.13 14.20 -2.28
CA TYR A 235 -10.19 14.89 -1.56
C TYR A 235 -11.59 14.42 -1.99
N GLY A 236 -11.64 13.32 -2.72
CA GLY A 236 -12.89 12.70 -3.15
C GLY A 236 -13.49 11.76 -2.12
N ASP A 237 -14.33 10.88 -2.61
CA ASP A 237 -14.96 9.83 -1.82
C ASP A 237 -14.11 8.56 -1.80
N SER A 238 -14.38 7.64 -0.89
CA SER A 238 -13.67 6.36 -0.80
C SER A 238 -14.57 5.20 -1.18
N SER A 239 -13.95 4.09 -1.51
CA SER A 239 -14.60 2.80 -1.72
C SER A 239 -14.03 1.76 -0.75
N LEU A 240 -14.89 0.87 -0.26
CA LEU A 240 -14.52 -0.37 0.41
C LEU A 240 -14.79 -1.52 -0.59
N LEU A 241 -13.73 -2.18 -0.99
CA LEU A 241 -13.76 -3.34 -1.89
C LEU A 241 -13.49 -4.60 -1.06
N LEU A 242 -14.35 -5.64 -1.23
CA LEU A 242 -14.29 -6.92 -0.50
C LEU A 242 -14.30 -8.09 -1.47
#